data_5856bbfe80d952240c79413058dee51f
#
_entry.id   5856bbfe80d952240c79413058dee51f
#
_cell.length_a   1.000
_cell.length_b   1.000
_cell.length_c   1.000
_cell.angle_alpha   90.00
_cell.angle_beta   90.00
_cell.angle_gamma   90.00
#
_symmetry.space_group_name_H-M   'P 1'
#
loop_
_entity.id
_entity.type
_entity.pdbx_description
1 polymer ?
#
loop_
_entity_poly.entity_id
_entity_poly.type
_entity_poly.pdbx_seq_one_letter_code
_entity_poly.pdbx_strand_id
1 'polypeptide(L)'
;MTAASLWFVYILRCSDNTLYTGITTDLARRLAEHNSEDRGARYTRGRRPVTLAYSEEAPSRSAAAKREWSIKRLAAPEKLALIKTAGAARPCSPSP
;
A
#
# COMPACT_ATOMS: atom_id res chain seq x y z
N MET A 1 15.58 -11.07 -17.20
CA MET A 1 15.46 -10.72 -16.80
C MET A 1 14.96 -10.50 -16.14
N THR A 2 14.89 -10.29 -15.82
CA THR A 2 14.49 -9.98 -15.30
C THR A 2 13.95 -9.54 -14.69
N ALA A 3 13.79 -9.71 -14.89
CA ALA A 3 13.19 -9.11 -14.37
C ALA A 3 13.01 -8.45 -13.38
N ALA A 4 12.79 -8.09 -13.59
CA ALA A 4 12.66 -7.05 -12.80
C ALA A 4 12.02 -7.29 -11.57
N SER A 5 12.64 -7.07 -10.61
CA SER A 5 12.12 -7.21 -9.29
C SER A 5 11.62 -5.88 -8.83
N LEU A 6 10.57 -5.44 -9.46
CA LEU A 6 9.92 -4.24 -8.96
C LEU A 6 9.29 -4.52 -7.62
N TRP A 7 9.47 -3.58 -6.73
CA TRP A 7 8.81 -3.59 -5.43
C TRP A 7 7.78 -2.48 -5.41
N PHE A 8 6.80 -2.63 -4.53
CA PHE A 8 5.74 -1.64 -4.36
C PHE A 8 5.61 -1.26 -2.90
N VAL A 9 5.43 0.02 -2.65
CA VAL A 9 5.01 0.51 -1.35
C VAL A 9 3.53 0.79 -1.46
N TYR A 10 2.75 0.31 -0.51
CA TYR A 10 1.29 0.44 -0.59
C TYR A 10 0.72 0.91 0.73
N ILE A 11 -0.45 1.52 0.65
CA ILE A 11 -1.23 1.89 1.82
C ILE A 11 -2.59 1.23 1.68
N LEU A 12 -2.99 0.51 2.71
CA LEU A 12 -4.32 -0.10 2.76
C LEU A 12 -5.21 0.71 3.69
N ARG A 13 -6.47 0.85 3.29
CA ARG A 13 -7.49 1.40 4.18
C ARG A 13 -8.24 0.23 4.80
N CYS A 14 -8.30 0.19 6.11
CA CYS A 14 -8.95 -0.87 6.84
C CYS A 14 -10.41 -0.53 7.09
N SER A 15 -11.19 -1.51 7.53
CA SER A 15 -12.61 -1.32 7.74
C SER A 15 -12.93 -0.27 8.79
N ASP A 16 -12.00 -0.03 9.71
CA ASP A 16 -12.16 0.99 10.74
C ASP A 16 -11.55 2.34 10.34
N ASN A 17 -11.25 2.50 9.04
CA ASN A 17 -10.68 3.71 8.46
C ASN A 17 -9.25 4.01 8.87
N THR A 18 -8.58 3.07 9.51
CA THR A 18 -7.15 3.22 9.76
C THR A 18 -6.35 2.86 8.52
N LEU A 19 -5.11 3.27 8.47
CA LEU A 19 -4.23 3.05 7.33
C LEU A 19 -3.06 2.16 7.72
N TYR A 20 -2.72 1.24 6.83
CA TYR A 20 -1.58 0.35 7.01
C TYR A 20 -0.64 0.47 5.81
N THR A 21 0.64 0.63 6.07
CA THR A 21 1.66 0.77 5.02
C THR A 21 2.56 -0.46 5.00
N GLY A 22 2.83 -0.97 3.81
CA GLY A 22 3.69 -2.14 3.65
C GLY A 22 4.40 -2.13 2.31
N ILE A 23 5.18 -3.18 2.07
CA ILE A 23 5.88 -3.37 0.80
C ILE A 23 5.63 -4.78 0.29
N THR A 24 5.64 -4.93 -1.03
CA THR A 24 5.44 -6.24 -1.64
C THR A 24 5.93 -6.21 -3.08
N THR A 25 6.15 -7.39 -3.64
CA THR A 25 6.41 -7.53 -5.07
C THR A 25 5.14 -7.86 -5.85
N ASP A 26 4.03 -8.13 -5.16
CA ASP A 26 2.78 -8.53 -5.81
C ASP A 26 1.61 -7.95 -5.04
N LEU A 27 1.12 -6.81 -5.52
CA LEU A 27 0.06 -6.08 -4.82
C LEU A 27 -1.23 -6.89 -4.70
N ALA A 28 -1.63 -7.54 -5.79
CA ALA A 28 -2.90 -8.29 -5.78
C ALA A 28 -2.86 -9.44 -4.79
N ARG A 29 -1.75 -10.19 -4.81
CA ARG A 29 -1.60 -11.30 -3.88
C ARG A 29 -1.55 -10.81 -2.43
N ARG A 30 -0.79 -9.76 -2.18
CA ARG A 30 -0.65 -9.26 -0.82
C ARG A 30 -1.96 -8.71 -0.27
N LEU A 31 -2.74 -8.04 -1.12
CA LEU A 31 -4.06 -7.57 -0.71
C LEU A 31 -4.96 -8.74 -0.34
N ALA A 32 -4.94 -9.79 -1.14
CA ALA A 32 -5.72 -10.98 -0.84
C ALA A 32 -5.29 -11.62 0.47
N GLU A 33 -3.97 -11.65 0.72
CA GLU A 33 -3.46 -12.18 1.98
C GLU A 33 -3.92 -11.37 3.17
N HIS A 34 -3.91 -10.05 3.06
CA HIS A 34 -4.37 -9.20 4.15
C HIS A 34 -5.84 -9.40 4.46
N ASN A 35 -6.63 -9.81 3.48
CA ASN A 35 -8.04 -10.08 3.69
C ASN A 35 -8.32 -11.54 4.05
N SER A 36 -7.29 -12.38 4.08
CA SER A 36 -7.45 -13.76 4.50
C SER A 36 -7.35 -13.84 6.03
N GLU A 37 -7.73 -15.01 6.57
CA GLU A 37 -7.77 -15.17 8.01
C GLU A 37 -6.39 -15.32 8.65
N ASP A 38 -5.45 -15.89 7.91
CA ASP A 38 -4.20 -16.30 8.54
C ASP A 38 -2.94 -15.81 7.85
N ARG A 39 -3.05 -15.03 6.80
CA ARG A 39 -1.87 -14.61 6.04
C ARG A 39 -1.61 -13.12 6.06
N GLY A 40 -2.51 -12.33 6.60
CA GLY A 40 -2.33 -10.90 6.69
C GLY A 40 -1.44 -10.51 7.84
N ALA A 41 -1.07 -9.23 7.87
CA ALA A 41 -0.34 -8.70 9.01
C ALA A 41 -1.22 -8.68 10.24
N ARG A 42 -0.59 -8.73 11.38
CA ARG A 42 -1.32 -8.67 12.65
C ARG A 42 -2.22 -7.43 12.69
N TYR A 43 -1.71 -6.30 12.20
CA TYR A 43 -2.46 -5.06 12.21
C TYR A 43 -3.78 -5.18 11.46
N THR A 44 -3.77 -5.82 10.29
CA THR A 44 -4.96 -5.90 9.45
C THR A 44 -5.91 -7.02 9.84
N ARG A 45 -5.45 -7.95 10.67
CA ARG A 45 -6.21 -9.16 10.98
C ARG A 45 -7.59 -8.87 11.55
N GLY A 46 -7.69 -7.93 12.47
CA GLY A 46 -8.97 -7.56 13.06
C GLY A 46 -9.65 -6.37 12.40
N ARG A 47 -9.11 -5.92 11.27
CA ARG A 47 -9.60 -4.72 10.60
C ARG A 47 -10.02 -4.98 9.16
N ARG A 48 -10.27 -6.23 8.84
CA ARG A 48 -10.74 -6.61 7.50
C ARG A 48 -12.20 -6.23 7.33
N PRO A 49 -12.66 -6.00 6.12
CA PRO A 49 -11.87 -6.04 4.90
C PRO A 49 -11.01 -4.81 4.73
N VAL A 50 -9.90 -4.97 4.01
CA VAL A 50 -9.03 -3.86 3.69
C VAL A 50 -9.04 -3.62 2.18
N THR A 51 -8.82 -2.38 1.78
CA THR A 51 -8.78 -2.02 0.37
C THR A 51 -7.47 -1.29 0.09
N LEU A 52 -7.03 -1.39 -1.17
CA LEU A 52 -5.82 -0.70 -1.59
C LEU A 52 -6.14 0.78 -1.81
N ALA A 53 -5.52 1.64 -1.02
CA ALA A 53 -5.76 3.07 -1.11
C ALA A 53 -4.69 3.79 -1.92
N TYR A 54 -3.46 3.24 -1.95
CA TYR A 54 -2.34 3.90 -2.60
C TYR A 54 -1.25 2.89 -2.89
N SER A 55 -0.53 3.08 -3.98
CA SER A 55 0.67 2.29 -4.24
C SER A 55 1.64 3.10 -5.07
N GLU A 56 2.92 2.79 -4.94
CA GLU A 56 3.95 3.37 -5.77
C GLU A 56 5.04 2.33 -6.00
N GLU A 57 5.74 2.44 -7.11
CA GLU A 57 6.81 1.52 -7.44
C GLU A 57 8.11 1.94 -6.79
N ALA A 58 8.95 0.97 -6.49
CA ALA A 58 10.30 1.20 -6.01
C ALA A 58 11.24 0.24 -6.74
N PRO A 59 12.47 0.68 -7.03
CA PRO A 59 13.37 -0.13 -7.85
C PRO A 59 13.98 -1.32 -7.11
N SER A 60 13.88 -1.36 -5.79
CA SER A 60 14.45 -2.45 -5.02
C SER A 60 13.74 -2.57 -3.68
N ARG A 61 13.98 -3.68 -3.01
CA ARG A 61 13.43 -3.87 -1.68
C ARG A 61 13.95 -2.81 -0.71
N SER A 62 15.22 -2.47 -0.82
CA SER A 62 15.82 -1.46 0.02
C SER A 62 15.16 -0.11 -0.16
N ALA A 63 14.93 0.30 -1.41
CA ALA A 63 14.27 1.55 -1.70
C ALA A 63 12.83 1.53 -1.18
N ALA A 64 12.13 0.41 -1.37
CA ALA A 64 10.76 0.28 -0.88
C ALA A 64 10.71 0.39 0.64
N ALA A 65 11.64 -0.26 1.32
CA ALA A 65 11.69 -0.22 2.78
C ALA A 65 11.94 1.18 3.30
N LYS A 66 12.81 1.93 2.65
CA LYS A 66 13.07 3.32 3.03
C LYS A 66 11.82 4.17 2.86
N ARG A 67 11.12 3.97 1.76
CA ARG A 67 9.90 4.74 1.49
C ARG A 67 8.80 4.36 2.47
N GLU A 68 8.66 3.07 2.77
CA GLU A 68 7.72 2.60 3.76
C GLU A 68 7.94 3.30 5.11
N TRP A 69 9.20 3.34 5.52
CA TRP A 69 9.56 3.98 6.78
C TRP A 69 9.17 5.45 6.77
N SER A 70 9.45 6.15 5.67
CA SER A 70 9.10 7.57 5.54
C SER A 70 7.59 7.78 5.64
N ILE A 71 6.82 6.95 4.95
CA ILE A 71 5.38 7.08 4.95
C ILE A 71 4.79 6.79 6.32
N LYS A 72 5.33 5.78 7.00
CA LYS A 72 4.83 5.44 8.34
C LYS A 72 5.03 6.56 9.35
N ARG A 73 5.99 7.44 9.10
CA ARG A 73 6.25 8.57 9.99
C ARG A 73 5.32 9.74 9.73
N LEU A 74 4.57 9.72 8.64
CA LEU A 74 3.64 10.80 8.35
C LEU A 74 2.45 10.74 9.29
N ALA A 75 1.92 11.90 9.65
CA ALA A 75 0.68 11.98 10.38
C ALA A 75 -0.48 11.60 9.46
N ALA A 76 -1.61 11.23 10.03
CA ALA A 76 -2.75 10.81 9.24
C ALA A 76 -3.17 11.80 8.15
N PRO A 77 -3.23 13.11 8.43
CA PRO A 77 -3.59 14.06 7.37
C PRO A 77 -2.61 14.04 6.21
N GLU A 78 -1.33 13.84 6.50
CA GLU A 78 -0.32 13.79 5.44
C GLU A 78 -0.45 12.54 4.60
N LYS A 79 -0.77 11.40 5.22
CA LYS A 79 -1.01 10.17 4.48
C LYS A 79 -2.22 10.31 3.58
N LEU A 80 -3.27 10.92 4.08
CA LEU A 80 -4.47 11.15 3.29
C LEU A 80 -4.20 12.07 2.11
N ALA A 81 -3.36 13.09 2.32
CA ALA A 81 -2.98 13.98 1.24
C ALA A 81 -2.20 13.22 0.15
N LEU A 82 -1.32 12.32 0.55
CA LEU A 82 -0.57 11.50 -0.38
C LEU A 82 -1.50 10.64 -1.23
N ILE A 83 -2.45 10.00 -0.59
CA ILE A 83 -3.43 9.17 -1.28
C ILE A 83 -4.24 10.01 -2.28
N LYS A 84 -4.68 11.17 -1.86
CA LYS A 84 -5.50 12.04 -2.67
C LYS A 84 -4.72 12.58 -3.87
N THR A 85 -3.46 12.95 -3.64
CA THR A 85 -2.60 13.46 -4.70
C THR A 85 -2.36 12.41 -5.76
N ALA A 86 -2.10 11.19 -5.35
CA ALA A 86 -1.89 10.11 -6.29
C ALA A 86 -3.13 9.86 -7.13
N GLY A 87 -4.29 9.89 -6.51
CA GLY A 87 -5.54 9.73 -7.23
C GLY A 87 -5.76 10.82 -8.25
N ALA A 88 -5.44 12.05 -7.86
CA ALA A 88 -5.59 13.18 -8.77
C ALA A 88 -4.60 13.10 -9.92
N ALA A 89 -3.41 12.61 -9.63
CA ALA A 89 -2.37 12.52 -10.63
C ALA A 89 -2.57 11.39 -11.63
N ARG A 90 -3.50 10.51 -11.36
CA ARG A 90 -3.74 9.39 -12.24
C ARG A 90 -4.89 9.68 -13.13
N PRO A 91 -4.63 10.24 -14.24
CA PRO A 91 -5.71 10.62 -15.13
C PRO A 91 -6.42 9.42 -15.66
N CYS A 92 -5.71 8.47 -15.72
CA CYS A 92 -6.35 7.38 -16.23
C CYS A 92 -7.01 6.59 -15.32
N SER A 93 -6.93 6.89 -14.77
CA SER A 93 -7.39 6.14 -14.07
C SER A 93 -8.61 6.00 -14.30
N PRO A 94 -8.55 5.83 -14.79
CA PRO A 94 -9.22 5.67 -15.07
C PRO A 94 -9.97 5.67 -15.19
N SER A 95 -10.04 5.97 -15.23
CA SER A 95 -10.50 6.11 -15.37
C SER A 95 -10.98 5.99 -15.70
N PRO A 96 -11.29 5.82 -15.79
CA PRO A 96 -11.70 5.86 -16.05
C PRO A 96 -12.09 5.80 -16.21
#